data_99ff4e2b7afed5ac09e19e6ed4f18ee4
#
_entry.id   99ff4e2b7afed5ac09e19e6ed4f18ee4
#
_cell.length_a   1.000
_cell.length_b   1.000
_cell.length_c   1.000
_cell.angle_alpha   90.00
_cell.angle_beta   90.00
_cell.angle_gamma   90.00
#
_symmetry.space_group_name_H-M   'P 1'
#
loop_
_entity.id
_entity.type
_entity.pdbx_description
1 polymer ?
#
loop_
_entity_poly.entity_id
_entity_poly.type
_entity_poly.pdbx_seq_one_letter_code
_entity_poly.pdbx_strand_id
1 'polypeptide(L)'
;MAACAERPHAAFHDLLEPPALVRHFLAAPPQDFVALTTPLGAPAFVARFDLLTTADDALRRRVAALPLYARWGRWLRPRTCFVGTTVSEYALLPIGVDAAALVREWLDAYARDYAFLIVKDIPQDSPLLDAASNAAARALAAACARAGFVLLEGQALAWVPIDFASVDEYLGRLSSARRKDIRRKLRARAGLEIEAVPTGDARFADAGLRAELYARYLEVYRQSEIHFDLLTPAFFDAVLQDASLAGVVFAYRDAGRLIGWNLCFVVGDALVDKYVGFAYPEARERNLYFVSWMHNLEYARERGLARYVAGWTDPEIKAYLGARFTFTRHAVRPRSRVLRAALRRLGAHFESDRAWAERDAANRSAEHAR
;
A
#
# COMPACT_ATOMS: atom_id res chain seq x y z
N MET A 1 -14.53 -9.84 34.46
CA MET A 1 -13.44 -9.33 33.61
C MET A 1 -12.46 -10.48 33.42
N ALA A 2 -12.57 -11.21 32.30
CA ALA A 2 -11.65 -12.26 31.95
C ALA A 2 -10.41 -11.60 31.32
N ALA A 3 -9.25 -11.85 31.88
CA ALA A 3 -7.96 -11.43 31.35
C ALA A 3 -7.84 -11.99 29.92
N CYS A 4 -7.76 -11.10 28.94
CA CYS A 4 -7.44 -11.45 27.58
C CYS A 4 -5.99 -11.96 27.59
N ALA A 5 -5.80 -13.28 27.57
CA ALA A 5 -4.50 -13.88 27.41
C ALA A 5 -3.96 -13.38 26.05
N GLU A 6 -2.84 -12.64 26.06
CA GLU A 6 -2.11 -12.25 24.86
C GLU A 6 -1.77 -13.53 24.09
N ARG A 7 -2.48 -13.75 22.98
CA ARG A 7 -2.12 -14.82 22.06
C ARG A 7 -0.75 -14.52 21.47
N PRO A 8 0.14 -15.51 21.31
CA PRO A 8 1.41 -15.30 20.64
C PRO A 8 1.12 -14.67 19.27
N HIS A 9 1.84 -13.59 18.93
CA HIS A 9 1.64 -12.85 17.68
C HIS A 9 1.75 -13.83 16.52
N ALA A 10 0.67 -13.98 15.75
CA ALA A 10 0.68 -14.83 14.57
C ALA A 10 1.78 -14.34 13.60
N ALA A 11 2.67 -15.23 13.23
CA ALA A 11 3.56 -14.98 12.11
C ALA A 11 2.76 -15.12 10.82
N PHE A 12 3.06 -14.30 9.81
CA PHE A 12 2.35 -14.27 8.54
C PHE A 12 3.28 -14.66 7.39
N HIS A 13 2.75 -15.37 6.41
CA HIS A 13 3.48 -15.76 5.19
C HIS A 13 3.87 -14.56 4.32
N ASP A 14 2.95 -13.60 4.16
CA ASP A 14 3.01 -12.62 3.09
C ASP A 14 3.39 -11.22 3.59
N LEU A 15 3.93 -11.13 4.80
CA LEU A 15 4.25 -9.85 5.44
C LEU A 15 5.60 -9.32 4.92
N LEU A 16 5.59 -8.17 4.27
CA LEU A 16 6.78 -7.42 3.85
C LEU A 16 7.19 -6.34 4.84
N GLU A 17 6.33 -6.02 5.80
CA GLU A 17 6.50 -4.97 6.80
C GLU A 17 6.85 -5.54 8.17
N PRO A 18 7.34 -4.69 9.10
CA PRO A 18 7.54 -5.13 10.48
C PRO A 18 6.22 -5.59 11.11
N PRO A 19 6.18 -6.75 11.82
CA PRO A 19 4.95 -7.21 12.48
C PRO A 19 4.34 -6.20 13.46
N ALA A 20 5.17 -5.32 14.05
CA ALA A 20 4.71 -4.26 14.93
C ALA A 20 3.78 -3.27 14.21
N LEU A 21 3.95 -3.04 12.90
CA LEU A 21 3.09 -2.14 12.13
C LEU A 21 1.63 -2.63 12.11
N VAL A 22 1.42 -3.96 12.01
CA VAL A 22 0.09 -4.57 12.10
C VAL A 22 -0.53 -4.36 13.48
N ARG A 23 0.27 -4.44 14.56
CA ARG A 23 -0.21 -4.15 15.92
C ARG A 23 -0.65 -2.69 16.06
N HIS A 24 0.12 -1.75 15.51
CA HIS A 24 -0.25 -0.33 15.51
C HIS A 24 -1.53 -0.06 14.72
N PHE A 25 -1.72 -0.73 13.58
CA PHE A 25 -2.98 -0.66 12.83
C PHE A 25 -4.18 -1.17 13.66
N LEU A 26 -4.02 -2.28 14.37
CA LEU A 26 -5.10 -2.83 15.20
C LEU A 26 -5.41 -1.94 16.40
N ALA A 27 -4.40 -1.30 16.99
CA ALA A 27 -4.56 -0.43 18.16
C ALA A 27 -5.07 0.98 17.79
N ALA A 28 -4.66 1.51 16.65
CA ALA A 28 -5.00 2.85 16.15
C ALA A 28 -5.37 2.79 14.65
N PRO A 29 -6.52 2.20 14.31
CA PRO A 29 -6.95 2.05 12.92
C PRO A 29 -7.19 3.40 12.25
N PRO A 30 -7.26 3.43 10.90
CA PRO A 30 -7.68 4.61 10.16
C PRO A 30 -9.01 5.18 10.65
N GLN A 31 -9.22 6.46 10.36
CA GLN A 31 -10.45 7.14 10.75
C GLN A 31 -11.69 6.39 10.22
N ASP A 32 -12.72 6.24 11.05
CA ASP A 32 -13.97 5.54 10.74
C ASP A 32 -13.83 4.02 10.47
N PHE A 33 -12.66 3.43 10.74
CA PHE A 33 -12.47 1.98 10.68
C PHE A 33 -12.63 1.35 12.06
N VAL A 34 -13.09 0.09 12.06
CA VAL A 34 -13.09 -0.77 13.24
C VAL A 34 -12.17 -1.96 12.93
N ALA A 35 -10.97 -1.95 13.49
CA ALA A 35 -10.03 -3.05 13.34
C ALA A 35 -10.35 -4.19 14.32
N LEU A 36 -10.06 -5.41 13.89
CA LEU A 36 -10.28 -6.64 14.67
C LEU A 36 -9.28 -7.72 14.24
N THR A 37 -9.13 -8.73 15.08
CA THR A 37 -8.41 -9.96 14.74
C THR A 37 -9.41 -11.10 14.66
N THR A 38 -9.38 -11.88 13.58
CA THR A 38 -10.25 -13.04 13.41
C THR A 38 -9.86 -14.16 14.39
N PRO A 39 -10.75 -15.11 14.69
CA PRO A 39 -10.44 -16.20 15.64
C PRO A 39 -9.20 -17.01 15.27
N LEU A 40 -8.91 -17.22 13.97
CA LEU A 40 -7.70 -17.89 13.50
C LEU A 40 -6.50 -16.97 13.30
N GLY A 41 -6.60 -15.71 13.78
CA GLY A 41 -5.46 -14.81 13.91
C GLY A 41 -5.19 -13.88 12.71
N ALA A 42 -6.02 -13.90 11.66
CA ALA A 42 -5.87 -12.93 10.58
C ALA A 42 -6.35 -11.54 11.01
N PRO A 43 -5.65 -10.45 10.69
CA PRO A 43 -6.17 -9.11 10.91
C PRO A 43 -7.33 -8.83 9.94
N ALA A 44 -8.28 -8.03 10.40
CA ALA A 44 -9.41 -7.60 9.59
C ALA A 44 -9.90 -6.22 10.04
N PHE A 45 -10.71 -5.58 9.23
CA PHE A 45 -11.35 -4.33 9.61
C PHE A 45 -12.72 -4.17 8.95
N VAL A 46 -13.55 -3.36 9.56
CA VAL A 46 -14.85 -2.96 9.02
C VAL A 46 -14.81 -1.48 8.69
N ALA A 47 -15.20 -1.15 7.47
CA ALA A 47 -15.32 0.22 7.00
C ALA A 47 -16.56 0.40 6.12
N ARG A 48 -16.96 1.67 5.89
CA ARG A 48 -17.90 1.99 4.82
C ARG A 48 -17.12 2.15 3.52
N PHE A 49 -17.30 1.22 2.61
CA PHE A 49 -16.59 1.22 1.33
C PHE A 49 -17.45 1.88 0.25
N ASP A 50 -16.96 2.98 -0.31
CA ASP A 50 -17.61 3.63 -1.44
C ASP A 50 -17.35 2.81 -2.72
N LEU A 51 -18.41 2.22 -3.27
CA LEU A 51 -18.34 1.40 -4.49
C LEU A 51 -17.89 2.20 -5.73
N LEU A 52 -17.85 3.53 -5.65
CA LEU A 52 -17.35 4.40 -6.70
C LEU A 52 -15.88 4.81 -6.48
N THR A 53 -15.20 4.29 -5.46
CA THR A 53 -13.80 4.66 -5.17
C THR A 53 -12.87 4.48 -6.37
N THR A 54 -13.08 3.42 -7.17
CA THR A 54 -12.29 3.13 -8.37
C THR A 54 -12.93 3.64 -9.67
N ALA A 55 -14.08 4.31 -9.58
CA ALA A 55 -14.74 4.87 -10.75
C ALA A 55 -14.07 6.19 -11.19
N ASP A 56 -14.06 6.44 -12.50
CA ASP A 56 -13.59 7.72 -13.02
C ASP A 56 -14.50 8.89 -12.58
N ASP A 57 -13.95 10.10 -12.62
CA ASP A 57 -14.67 11.31 -12.19
C ASP A 57 -15.92 11.60 -13.03
N ALA A 58 -15.95 11.16 -14.29
CA ALA A 58 -17.11 11.36 -15.15
C ALA A 58 -18.27 10.47 -14.68
N LEU A 59 -18.00 9.21 -14.34
CA LEU A 59 -18.99 8.28 -13.79
C LEU A 59 -19.45 8.74 -12.41
N ARG A 60 -18.53 9.15 -11.53
CA ARG A 60 -18.87 9.70 -10.20
C ARG A 60 -19.83 10.89 -10.33
N ARG A 61 -19.53 11.86 -11.20
CA ARG A 61 -20.40 13.03 -11.44
C ARG A 61 -21.75 12.63 -12.03
N ARG A 62 -21.78 11.69 -13.00
CA ARG A 62 -23.04 11.19 -13.57
C ARG A 62 -23.93 10.52 -12.52
N VAL A 63 -23.36 9.67 -11.69
CA VAL A 63 -24.08 9.00 -10.60
C VAL A 63 -24.58 10.03 -9.57
N ALA A 64 -23.76 10.99 -9.20
CA ALA A 64 -24.13 12.05 -8.25
C ALA A 64 -25.23 12.98 -8.78
N ALA A 65 -25.33 13.14 -10.10
CA ALA A 65 -26.37 13.95 -10.76
C ALA A 65 -27.72 13.22 -10.91
N LEU A 66 -27.81 11.93 -10.58
CA LEU A 66 -29.07 11.18 -10.67
C LEU A 66 -30.10 11.70 -9.65
N PRO A 67 -31.40 11.70 -10.00
CA PRO A 67 -32.46 12.17 -9.11
C PRO A 67 -32.42 11.46 -7.76
N LEU A 68 -32.63 12.21 -6.70
CA LEU A 68 -32.67 11.72 -5.32
C LEU A 68 -31.36 11.05 -4.83
N TYR A 69 -30.19 11.31 -5.44
CA TYR A 69 -28.90 10.78 -5.04
C TYR A 69 -28.64 10.96 -3.52
N ALA A 70 -28.97 12.11 -2.96
CA ALA A 70 -28.83 12.37 -1.54
C ALA A 70 -29.58 11.35 -0.63
N ARG A 71 -30.62 10.69 -1.14
CA ARG A 71 -31.39 9.67 -0.40
C ARG A 71 -30.83 8.27 -0.58
N TRP A 72 -30.48 7.88 -1.81
CA TRP A 72 -30.05 6.51 -2.11
C TRP A 72 -28.52 6.34 -2.21
N GLY A 73 -27.75 7.40 -2.40
CA GLY A 73 -26.29 7.35 -2.52
C GLY A 73 -25.60 6.71 -1.32
N ARG A 74 -26.20 6.75 -0.12
CA ARG A 74 -25.75 6.01 1.06
C ARG A 74 -25.64 4.49 0.85
N TRP A 75 -26.41 3.93 -0.09
CA TRP A 75 -26.36 2.51 -0.41
C TRP A 75 -25.13 2.13 -1.23
N LEU A 76 -24.46 3.11 -1.84
CA LEU A 76 -23.18 2.94 -2.50
C LEU A 76 -22.01 2.87 -1.50
N ARG A 77 -22.26 3.13 -0.20
CA ARG A 77 -21.29 3.06 0.89
C ARG A 77 -21.68 1.99 1.92
N PRO A 78 -21.82 0.71 1.50
CA PRO A 78 -22.18 -0.35 2.41
C PRO A 78 -21.10 -0.60 3.45
N ARG A 79 -21.54 -1.10 4.64
CA ARG A 79 -20.60 -1.67 5.61
C ARG A 79 -19.99 -2.95 5.02
N THR A 80 -18.68 -2.95 4.93
CA THR A 80 -17.87 -4.00 4.33
C THR A 80 -16.86 -4.52 5.35
N CYS A 81 -16.74 -5.83 5.47
CA CYS A 81 -15.67 -6.46 6.22
C CYS A 81 -14.53 -6.79 5.27
N PHE A 82 -13.33 -6.31 5.60
CA PHE A 82 -12.10 -6.60 4.90
C PHE A 82 -11.23 -7.50 5.76
N VAL A 83 -10.76 -8.60 5.20
CA VAL A 83 -9.68 -9.40 5.78
C VAL A 83 -8.35 -8.89 5.22
N GLY A 84 -7.44 -8.52 6.11
CA GLY A 84 -6.19 -7.83 5.83
C GLY A 84 -6.09 -6.51 6.59
N THR A 85 -5.14 -5.68 6.20
CA THR A 85 -4.93 -4.32 6.73
C THR A 85 -4.78 -3.32 5.59
N THR A 86 -4.67 -2.02 5.88
CA THR A 86 -4.26 -1.01 4.90
C THR A 86 -2.78 -0.64 5.04
N VAL A 87 -2.10 -1.23 6.03
CA VAL A 87 -0.69 -0.99 6.31
C VAL A 87 0.23 -2.10 5.82
N SER A 88 -0.32 -3.20 5.29
CA SER A 88 0.45 -4.27 4.64
C SER A 88 0.24 -4.25 3.13
N GLU A 89 1.31 -4.61 2.38
CA GLU A 89 1.26 -4.69 0.93
C GLU A 89 0.44 -5.90 0.46
N TYR A 90 0.45 -6.99 1.23
CA TYR A 90 -0.25 -8.22 0.88
C TYR A 90 -1.25 -8.65 1.95
N ALA A 91 -2.15 -9.55 1.56
CA ALA A 91 -3.01 -10.27 2.47
C ALA A 91 -2.19 -11.03 3.51
N LEU A 92 -2.52 -10.89 4.78
CA LEU A 92 -1.77 -11.51 5.87
C LEU A 92 -2.35 -12.88 6.20
N LEU A 93 -1.63 -13.92 5.85
CA LEU A 93 -1.98 -15.32 6.05
C LEU A 93 -1.26 -15.87 7.29
N PRO A 94 -1.97 -16.23 8.37
CA PRO A 94 -1.35 -16.84 9.54
C PRO A 94 -0.63 -18.15 9.18
N ILE A 95 0.63 -18.29 9.58
CA ILE A 95 1.44 -19.49 9.34
C ILE A 95 0.83 -20.68 10.08
N GLY A 96 0.79 -21.84 9.44
CA GLY A 96 0.28 -23.09 10.02
C GLY A 96 -1.23 -23.23 10.01
N VAL A 97 -1.96 -22.31 9.40
CA VAL A 97 -3.42 -22.38 9.28
C VAL A 97 -3.82 -22.74 7.85
N ASP A 98 -4.69 -23.73 7.70
CA ASP A 98 -5.22 -24.13 6.39
C ASP A 98 -6.10 -23.04 5.76
N ALA A 99 -5.86 -22.73 4.48
CA ALA A 99 -6.58 -21.71 3.75
C ALA A 99 -8.10 -21.95 3.68
N ALA A 100 -8.55 -23.21 3.57
CA ALA A 100 -9.97 -23.52 3.56
C ALA A 100 -10.60 -23.34 4.95
N ALA A 101 -9.85 -23.58 6.03
CA ALA A 101 -10.29 -23.31 7.39
C ALA A 101 -10.47 -21.81 7.63
N LEU A 102 -9.51 -20.96 7.18
CA LEU A 102 -9.62 -19.51 7.24
C LEU A 102 -10.88 -19.01 6.51
N VAL A 103 -11.07 -19.46 5.28
CA VAL A 103 -12.22 -19.03 4.46
C VAL A 103 -13.54 -19.45 5.08
N ARG A 104 -13.65 -20.66 5.66
CA ARG A 104 -14.86 -21.10 6.39
C ARG A 104 -15.13 -20.20 7.58
N GLU A 105 -14.13 -19.96 8.41
CA GLU A 105 -14.24 -19.08 9.58
C GLU A 105 -14.77 -17.70 9.18
N TRP A 106 -14.18 -17.07 8.14
CA TRP A 106 -14.60 -15.73 7.70
C TRP A 106 -16.03 -15.72 7.16
N LEU A 107 -16.46 -16.80 6.50
CA LEU A 107 -17.83 -16.95 6.04
C LEU A 107 -18.83 -17.08 7.19
N ASP A 108 -18.50 -17.88 8.18
CA ASP A 108 -19.36 -18.12 9.34
C ASP A 108 -19.47 -16.86 10.21
N ALA A 109 -18.34 -16.15 10.40
CA ALA A 109 -18.29 -14.98 11.26
C ALA A 109 -18.86 -13.71 10.59
N TYR A 110 -18.65 -13.50 9.27
CA TYR A 110 -18.86 -12.16 8.68
C TYR A 110 -19.80 -12.13 7.47
N ALA A 111 -20.03 -13.24 6.76
CA ALA A 111 -20.74 -13.19 5.48
C ALA A 111 -22.23 -12.82 5.56
N ARG A 112 -22.83 -12.93 6.74
CA ARG A 112 -24.26 -12.58 6.98
C ARG A 112 -24.44 -11.13 7.43
N ASP A 113 -23.45 -10.57 8.12
CA ASP A 113 -23.59 -9.28 8.83
C ASP A 113 -23.16 -8.10 7.96
N TYR A 114 -22.31 -8.35 6.95
CA TYR A 114 -21.79 -7.31 6.07
C TYR A 114 -22.30 -7.46 4.63
N ALA A 115 -22.45 -6.32 3.95
CA ALA A 115 -22.89 -6.31 2.55
C ALA A 115 -21.85 -6.95 1.63
N PHE A 116 -20.57 -6.78 1.97
CA PHE A 116 -19.43 -7.40 1.32
C PHE A 116 -18.48 -7.99 2.36
N LEU A 117 -17.90 -9.13 2.02
CA LEU A 117 -16.72 -9.70 2.65
C LEU A 117 -15.61 -9.71 1.59
N ILE A 118 -14.50 -9.04 1.87
CA ILE A 118 -13.39 -8.87 0.92
C ILE A 118 -12.10 -9.33 1.58
N VAL A 119 -11.41 -10.27 0.94
CA VAL A 119 -10.00 -10.56 1.25
C VAL A 119 -9.18 -9.75 0.27
N LYS A 120 -8.42 -8.78 0.80
CA LYS A 120 -7.70 -7.81 -0.04
C LYS A 120 -6.24 -8.24 -0.27
N ASP A 121 -5.70 -7.85 -1.41
CA ASP A 121 -4.28 -7.90 -1.76
C ASP A 121 -3.65 -9.30 -1.68
N ILE A 122 -4.35 -10.34 -2.16
CA ILE A 122 -3.78 -11.69 -2.28
C ILE A 122 -2.71 -11.65 -3.40
N PRO A 123 -1.42 -11.92 -3.10
CA PRO A 123 -0.36 -11.82 -4.10
C PRO A 123 -0.49 -12.87 -5.20
N GLN A 124 -0.05 -12.50 -6.41
CA GLN A 124 -0.05 -13.34 -7.60
C GLN A 124 1.39 -13.68 -8.01
N ASP A 125 1.95 -14.74 -7.42
CA ASP A 125 3.31 -15.22 -7.70
C ASP A 125 4.35 -14.08 -7.62
N SER A 126 4.38 -13.41 -6.48
CA SER A 126 5.25 -12.27 -6.27
C SER A 126 6.72 -12.68 -6.13
N PRO A 127 7.65 -12.02 -6.84
CA PRO A 127 9.09 -12.21 -6.66
C PRO A 127 9.61 -11.66 -5.32
N LEU A 128 8.78 -10.94 -4.57
CA LEU A 128 9.10 -10.40 -3.25
C LEU A 128 8.89 -11.44 -2.13
N LEU A 129 8.24 -12.56 -2.44
CA LEU A 129 7.88 -13.61 -1.51
C LEU A 129 8.62 -14.91 -1.85
N ASP A 130 8.81 -15.73 -0.82
CA ASP A 130 9.35 -17.07 -1.00
C ASP A 130 8.32 -18.04 -1.64
N ALA A 131 8.77 -19.25 -1.97
CA ALA A 131 7.92 -20.25 -2.61
C ALA A 131 6.76 -20.73 -1.72
N ALA A 132 6.98 -20.81 -0.40
CA ALA A 132 5.96 -21.24 0.57
C ALA A 132 4.86 -20.18 0.69
N SER A 133 5.21 -18.90 0.81
CA SER A 133 4.28 -17.78 0.85
C SER A 133 3.45 -17.68 -0.43
N ASN A 134 4.10 -17.78 -1.59
CA ASN A 134 3.38 -17.82 -2.88
C ASN A 134 2.43 -19.03 -2.99
N ALA A 135 2.83 -20.19 -2.46
CA ALA A 135 1.96 -21.37 -2.44
C ALA A 135 0.75 -21.16 -1.51
N ALA A 136 0.95 -20.58 -0.33
CA ALA A 136 -0.12 -20.22 0.61
C ALA A 136 -1.12 -19.23 -0.02
N ALA A 137 -0.63 -18.20 -0.71
CA ALA A 137 -1.46 -17.23 -1.43
C ALA A 137 -2.29 -17.87 -2.54
N ARG A 138 -1.70 -18.77 -3.34
CA ARG A 138 -2.45 -19.55 -4.34
C ARG A 138 -3.51 -20.44 -3.73
N ALA A 139 -3.20 -21.11 -2.60
CA ALA A 139 -4.14 -21.95 -1.87
C ALA A 139 -5.32 -21.11 -1.34
N LEU A 140 -5.05 -19.92 -0.82
CA LEU A 140 -6.09 -18.98 -0.36
C LEU A 140 -7.00 -18.53 -1.50
N ALA A 141 -6.43 -18.08 -2.61
CA ALA A 141 -7.20 -17.65 -3.78
C ALA A 141 -8.12 -18.78 -4.29
N ALA A 142 -7.59 -20.01 -4.36
CA ALA A 142 -8.35 -21.20 -4.75
C ALA A 142 -9.46 -21.53 -3.73
N ALA A 143 -9.20 -21.44 -2.43
CA ALA A 143 -10.20 -21.66 -1.38
C ALA A 143 -11.32 -20.61 -1.45
N CYS A 144 -10.98 -19.33 -1.63
CA CYS A 144 -11.94 -18.25 -1.84
C CYS A 144 -12.82 -18.50 -3.07
N ALA A 145 -12.23 -18.89 -4.20
CA ALA A 145 -12.96 -19.18 -5.43
C ALA A 145 -13.97 -20.35 -5.23
N ARG A 146 -13.52 -21.44 -4.61
CA ARG A 146 -14.40 -22.59 -4.26
C ARG A 146 -15.54 -22.20 -3.31
N ALA A 147 -15.28 -21.26 -2.39
CA ALA A 147 -16.27 -20.74 -1.45
C ALA A 147 -17.21 -19.67 -2.06
N GLY A 148 -17.09 -19.43 -3.36
CA GLY A 148 -17.98 -18.55 -4.11
C GLY A 148 -17.64 -17.06 -4.06
N PHE A 149 -16.42 -16.70 -3.68
CA PHE A 149 -15.88 -15.35 -3.90
C PHE A 149 -15.64 -15.15 -5.39
N VAL A 150 -15.71 -13.90 -5.81
CA VAL A 150 -15.27 -13.45 -7.14
C VAL A 150 -13.87 -12.89 -6.98
N LEU A 151 -12.92 -13.42 -7.77
CA LEU A 151 -11.56 -12.89 -7.79
C LEU A 151 -11.53 -11.71 -8.77
N LEU A 152 -11.09 -10.58 -8.29
CA LEU A 152 -10.90 -9.35 -9.08
C LEU A 152 -9.42 -8.98 -9.04
N GLU A 153 -8.90 -8.43 -10.13
CA GLU A 153 -7.55 -7.89 -10.14
C GLU A 153 -7.43 -6.73 -9.13
N GLY A 154 -6.32 -6.74 -8.40
CA GLY A 154 -5.95 -5.71 -7.44
C GLY A 154 -4.97 -4.72 -8.07
N GLN A 155 -4.30 -3.96 -7.21
CA GLN A 155 -3.34 -2.95 -7.63
C GLN A 155 -1.96 -3.55 -7.99
N ALA A 156 -1.16 -2.76 -8.70
CA ALA A 156 0.21 -3.08 -9.06
C ALA A 156 1.18 -2.57 -7.99
N LEU A 157 1.89 -3.46 -7.30
CA LEU A 157 2.94 -3.11 -6.34
C LEU A 157 4.26 -2.86 -7.07
N ALA A 158 4.77 -1.65 -6.94
CA ALA A 158 6.04 -1.25 -7.55
C ALA A 158 7.24 -1.63 -6.67
N TRP A 159 8.29 -2.14 -7.30
CA TRP A 159 9.55 -2.47 -6.63
C TRP A 159 10.75 -2.33 -7.58
N VAL A 160 11.95 -2.19 -7.02
CA VAL A 160 13.21 -2.09 -7.76
C VAL A 160 14.21 -3.09 -7.18
N PRO A 161 14.84 -3.96 -7.99
CA PRO A 161 15.98 -4.75 -7.55
C PRO A 161 17.20 -3.85 -7.37
N ILE A 162 17.91 -4.01 -6.25
CA ILE A 162 19.14 -3.27 -5.97
C ILE A 162 20.32 -4.12 -6.46
N ASP A 163 20.48 -4.19 -7.76
CA ASP A 163 21.47 -4.99 -8.49
C ASP A 163 22.42 -4.10 -9.33
N PHE A 164 22.68 -2.89 -8.85
CA PHE A 164 23.53 -1.88 -9.47
C PHE A 164 24.55 -1.32 -8.46
N ALA A 165 25.73 -0.94 -8.97
CA ALA A 165 26.82 -0.41 -8.15
C ALA A 165 26.64 1.09 -7.82
N SER A 166 25.83 1.82 -8.59
CA SER A 166 25.56 3.25 -8.40
C SER A 166 24.22 3.68 -8.97
N VAL A 167 23.69 4.82 -8.50
CA VAL A 167 22.49 5.43 -9.10
C VAL A 167 22.73 5.81 -10.57
N ASP A 168 23.94 6.17 -10.95
CA ASP A 168 24.28 6.45 -12.35
C ASP A 168 24.19 5.20 -13.23
N GLU A 169 24.60 4.03 -12.73
CA GLU A 169 24.39 2.75 -13.41
C GLU A 169 22.88 2.42 -13.52
N TYR A 170 22.13 2.61 -12.42
CA TYR A 170 20.67 2.46 -12.46
C TYR A 170 20.03 3.35 -13.52
N LEU A 171 20.35 4.63 -13.53
CA LEU A 171 19.85 5.57 -14.53
C LEU A 171 20.31 5.20 -15.95
N GLY A 172 21.47 4.56 -16.09
CA GLY A 172 21.98 4.05 -17.36
C GLY A 172 21.05 3.01 -18.03
N ARG A 173 20.24 2.31 -17.24
CA ARG A 173 19.24 1.32 -17.72
C ARG A 173 17.99 1.97 -18.31
N LEU A 174 17.82 3.28 -18.09
CA LEU A 174 16.67 4.05 -18.60
C LEU A 174 17.02 4.66 -19.97
N SER A 175 15.99 4.99 -20.76
CA SER A 175 16.18 5.69 -22.03
C SER A 175 16.93 7.02 -21.83
N SER A 176 17.62 7.48 -22.86
CA SER A 176 18.45 8.71 -22.78
C SER A 176 17.62 9.94 -22.39
N ALA A 177 16.39 10.03 -22.89
CA ALA A 177 15.47 11.12 -22.57
C ALA A 177 15.08 11.13 -21.08
N ARG A 178 14.67 9.97 -20.53
CA ARG A 178 14.33 9.80 -19.11
C ARG A 178 15.52 10.13 -18.22
N ARG A 179 16.70 9.55 -18.53
CA ARG A 179 17.92 9.77 -17.78
C ARG A 179 18.28 11.25 -17.72
N LYS A 180 18.19 11.96 -18.87
CA LYS A 180 18.45 13.40 -18.94
C LYS A 180 17.48 14.21 -18.09
N ASP A 181 16.18 13.90 -18.14
CA ASP A 181 15.14 14.58 -17.35
C ASP A 181 15.32 14.33 -15.86
N ILE A 182 15.52 13.07 -15.45
CA ILE A 182 15.72 12.70 -14.04
C ILE A 182 16.97 13.39 -13.49
N ARG A 183 18.11 13.34 -14.19
CA ARG A 183 19.32 14.06 -13.77
C ARG A 183 19.09 15.56 -13.63
N ARG A 184 18.28 16.17 -14.50
CA ARG A 184 17.92 17.59 -14.39
C ARG A 184 17.15 17.86 -13.09
N LYS A 185 16.17 17.00 -12.76
CA LYS A 185 15.36 17.11 -11.54
C LYS A 185 16.19 16.88 -10.28
N LEU A 186 17.13 15.95 -10.32
CA LEU A 186 18.00 15.62 -9.18
C LEU A 186 18.98 16.75 -8.82
N ARG A 187 19.18 17.75 -9.69
CA ARG A 187 20.00 18.93 -9.32
C ARG A 187 19.45 19.68 -8.11
N ALA A 188 18.15 19.60 -7.87
CA ALA A 188 17.51 20.19 -6.70
C ALA A 188 18.03 19.61 -5.37
N ARG A 189 18.56 18.39 -5.37
CA ARG A 189 19.11 17.72 -4.19
C ARG A 189 20.27 18.50 -3.54
N ALA A 190 21.08 19.18 -4.33
CA ALA A 190 22.26 19.92 -3.84
C ALA A 190 21.88 21.06 -2.86
N GLY A 191 20.65 21.54 -2.89
CA GLY A 191 20.16 22.57 -1.98
C GLY A 191 19.32 22.03 -0.82
N LEU A 192 19.23 20.70 -0.66
CA LEU A 192 18.41 20.07 0.39
C LEU A 192 19.30 19.43 1.44
N GLU A 193 18.94 19.64 2.69
CA GLU A 193 19.43 18.86 3.82
C GLU A 193 18.56 17.61 3.96
N ILE A 194 19.18 16.43 3.89
CA ILE A 194 18.49 15.14 4.03
C ILE A 194 19.01 14.45 5.28
N GLU A 195 18.15 14.22 6.22
CA GLU A 195 18.47 13.60 7.50
C GLU A 195 17.73 12.26 7.65
N ALA A 196 18.44 11.21 8.10
CA ALA A 196 17.87 9.90 8.40
C ALA A 196 17.68 9.76 9.91
N VAL A 197 16.43 9.65 10.36
CA VAL A 197 16.05 9.56 11.78
C VAL A 197 15.41 8.20 12.02
N PRO A 198 15.98 7.31 12.86
CA PRO A 198 15.35 6.03 13.13
C PRO A 198 14.06 6.20 13.95
N THR A 199 13.08 5.32 13.73
CA THR A 199 11.92 5.25 14.62
C THR A 199 12.36 4.94 16.04
N GLY A 200 11.66 5.49 17.05
CA GLY A 200 12.07 5.42 18.46
C GLY A 200 13.14 6.43 18.88
N ASP A 201 13.64 7.27 17.96
CA ASP A 201 14.56 8.35 18.32
C ASP A 201 13.89 9.35 19.29
N ALA A 202 14.67 9.87 20.25
CA ALA A 202 14.20 10.77 21.29
C ALA A 202 13.53 12.05 20.73
N ARG A 203 13.88 12.49 19.52
CA ARG A 203 13.24 13.62 18.83
C ARG A 203 11.76 13.41 18.59
N PHE A 204 11.32 12.18 18.41
CA PHE A 204 9.90 11.87 18.27
C PHE A 204 9.11 11.91 19.59
N ALA A 205 9.76 12.20 20.73
CA ALA A 205 9.04 12.61 21.95
C ALA A 205 8.39 14.01 21.82
N ASP A 206 8.94 14.87 20.94
CA ASP A 206 8.36 16.18 20.64
C ASP A 206 7.03 16.04 19.86
N ALA A 207 5.94 16.41 20.51
CA ALA A 207 4.61 16.41 19.92
C ALA A 207 4.47 17.42 18.77
N GLY A 208 5.22 18.54 18.81
CA GLY A 208 5.24 19.53 17.74
C GLY A 208 5.82 18.96 16.44
N LEU A 209 6.96 18.24 16.53
CA LEU A 209 7.55 17.56 15.38
C LEU A 209 6.59 16.51 14.79
N ARG A 210 5.97 15.68 15.63
CA ARG A 210 5.02 14.66 15.15
C ARG A 210 3.82 15.30 14.46
N ALA A 211 3.30 16.38 15.01
CA ALA A 211 2.19 17.14 14.42
C ALA A 211 2.60 17.76 13.06
N GLU A 212 3.82 18.28 12.93
CA GLU A 212 4.36 18.79 11.67
C GLU A 212 4.46 17.68 10.61
N LEU A 213 5.03 16.53 10.96
CA LEU A 213 5.10 15.37 10.07
C LEU A 213 3.71 14.93 9.62
N TYR A 214 2.76 14.83 10.56
CA TYR A 214 1.38 14.47 10.25
C TYR A 214 0.68 15.50 9.33
N ALA A 215 0.95 16.79 9.53
CA ALA A 215 0.41 17.83 8.65
C ALA A 215 0.87 17.65 7.20
N ARG A 216 2.15 17.29 6.97
CA ARG A 216 2.68 16.99 5.62
C ARG A 216 2.06 15.72 5.01
N TYR A 217 1.82 14.69 5.82
CA TYR A 217 1.06 13.51 5.38
C TYR A 217 -0.36 13.90 4.91
N LEU A 218 -1.06 14.74 5.65
CA LEU A 218 -2.39 15.23 5.28
C LEU A 218 -2.39 16.03 3.97
N GLU A 219 -1.33 16.79 3.67
CA GLU A 219 -1.22 17.50 2.40
C GLU A 219 -1.15 16.52 1.22
N VAL A 220 -0.37 15.43 1.34
CA VAL A 220 -0.33 14.36 0.34
C VAL A 220 -1.69 13.65 0.23
N TYR A 221 -2.27 13.26 1.36
CA TYR A 221 -3.57 12.59 1.38
C TYR A 221 -4.66 13.41 0.67
N ARG A 222 -4.70 14.73 0.89
CA ARG A 222 -5.69 15.61 0.24
C ARG A 222 -5.50 15.76 -1.26
N GLN A 223 -4.30 15.52 -1.78
CA GLN A 223 -4.02 15.56 -3.23
C GLN A 223 -4.17 14.20 -3.90
N SER A 224 -4.24 13.11 -3.13
CA SER A 224 -4.46 11.77 -3.67
C SER A 224 -5.84 11.66 -4.31
N GLU A 225 -5.94 10.88 -5.39
CA GLU A 225 -7.23 10.57 -6.03
C GLU A 225 -8.06 9.58 -5.21
N ILE A 226 -7.40 8.74 -4.39
CA ILE A 226 -8.04 7.71 -3.57
C ILE A 226 -7.99 8.13 -2.10
N HIS A 227 -9.18 8.32 -1.51
CA HIS A 227 -9.37 8.66 -0.11
C HIS A 227 -10.11 7.51 0.60
N PHE A 228 -9.37 6.47 0.98
CA PHE A 228 -9.99 5.31 1.64
C PHE A 228 -9.58 5.22 3.12
N ASP A 229 -8.30 5.25 3.43
CA ASP A 229 -7.72 4.99 4.74
C ASP A 229 -6.96 6.20 5.28
N LEU A 230 -7.65 7.12 5.90
CA LEU A 230 -7.01 8.23 6.59
C LEU A 230 -6.41 7.73 7.91
N LEU A 231 -5.11 7.52 7.93
CA LEU A 231 -4.37 7.16 9.14
C LEU A 231 -4.45 8.29 10.17
N THR A 232 -4.59 7.93 11.43
CA THR A 232 -4.80 8.88 12.53
C THR A 232 -3.48 9.45 13.08
N PRO A 233 -3.49 10.63 13.75
CA PRO A 233 -2.32 11.09 14.50
C PRO A 233 -1.81 10.05 15.49
N ALA A 234 -2.71 9.34 16.19
CA ALA A 234 -2.36 8.30 17.16
C ALA A 234 -1.59 7.13 16.52
N PHE A 235 -1.91 6.77 15.28
CA PHE A 235 -1.16 5.77 14.54
C PHE A 235 0.28 6.25 14.28
N PHE A 236 0.46 7.48 13.75
CA PHE A 236 1.79 8.03 13.49
C PHE A 236 2.59 8.26 14.76
N ASP A 237 1.95 8.71 15.85
CA ASP A 237 2.57 8.86 17.16
C ASP A 237 3.14 7.53 17.66
N ALA A 238 2.39 6.44 17.54
CA ALA A 238 2.82 5.11 17.94
C ALA A 238 3.96 4.59 17.04
N VAL A 239 3.85 4.75 15.72
CA VAL A 239 4.83 4.28 14.75
C VAL A 239 6.16 5.01 14.87
N LEU A 240 6.15 6.35 14.99
CA LEU A 240 7.37 7.15 15.05
C LEU A 240 8.17 6.90 16.35
N GLN A 241 7.48 6.59 17.45
CA GLN A 241 8.10 6.36 18.74
C GLN A 241 8.49 4.90 19.01
N ASP A 242 8.19 3.97 18.10
CA ASP A 242 8.49 2.53 18.28
C ASP A 242 9.81 2.13 17.62
N ALA A 243 10.87 1.99 18.43
CA ALA A 243 12.18 1.51 17.98
C ALA A 243 12.14 0.07 17.42
N SER A 244 11.15 -0.75 17.82
CA SER A 244 11.05 -2.15 17.37
C SER A 244 10.68 -2.30 15.90
N LEU A 245 10.18 -1.22 15.26
CA LEU A 245 9.87 -1.19 13.84
C LEU A 245 11.09 -1.18 12.92
N ALA A 246 12.28 -0.85 13.45
CA ALA A 246 13.49 -0.65 12.65
C ALA A 246 13.25 0.27 11.43
N GLY A 247 12.38 1.26 11.61
CA GLY A 247 12.03 2.24 10.58
C GLY A 247 13.06 3.36 10.50
N VAL A 248 13.07 4.06 9.37
CA VAL A 248 13.85 5.27 9.15
C VAL A 248 12.97 6.34 8.49
N VAL A 249 12.92 7.50 9.11
CA VAL A 249 12.32 8.71 8.55
C VAL A 249 13.40 9.50 7.85
N PHE A 250 13.28 9.67 6.54
CA PHE A 250 14.10 10.62 5.80
C PHE A 250 13.39 11.97 5.81
N ALA A 251 14.00 12.96 6.47
CA ALA A 251 13.49 14.32 6.53
C ALA A 251 14.23 15.21 5.52
N TYR A 252 13.48 15.91 4.68
CA TYR A 252 14.01 16.79 3.64
C TYR A 252 13.75 18.24 4.04
N ARG A 253 14.84 19.02 4.20
CA ARG A 253 14.75 20.42 4.58
C ARG A 253 15.34 21.30 3.49
N ASP A 254 14.68 22.43 3.25
CA ASP A 254 15.15 23.52 2.39
C ASP A 254 15.32 24.76 3.26
N ALA A 255 16.55 25.25 3.37
CA ALA A 255 16.91 26.36 4.27
C ALA A 255 16.38 26.16 5.72
N GLY A 256 16.56 24.94 6.26
CA GLY A 256 16.13 24.56 7.62
C GLY A 256 14.63 24.21 7.76
N ARG A 257 13.77 24.53 6.76
CA ARG A 257 12.34 24.24 6.80
C ARG A 257 12.04 22.85 6.28
N LEU A 258 11.24 22.06 7.03
CA LEU A 258 10.78 20.75 6.58
C LEU A 258 9.81 20.88 5.40
N ILE A 259 10.25 20.43 4.21
CA ILE A 259 9.44 20.42 2.99
C ILE A 259 8.93 19.03 2.61
N GLY A 260 9.40 18.01 3.29
CA GLY A 260 8.89 16.65 3.13
C GLY A 260 9.63 15.63 3.96
N TRP A 261 9.04 14.45 4.01
CA TRP A 261 9.60 13.28 4.67
C TRP A 261 9.05 12.00 4.03
N ASN A 262 9.75 10.91 4.17
CA ASN A 262 9.19 9.58 3.96
C ASN A 262 9.68 8.61 5.03
N LEU A 263 8.85 7.64 5.36
CA LEU A 263 9.14 6.58 6.32
C LEU A 263 9.30 5.25 5.60
N CYS A 264 10.49 4.70 5.72
CA CYS A 264 10.81 3.38 5.21
C CYS A 264 11.08 2.41 6.36
N PHE A 265 10.87 1.11 6.11
CA PHE A 265 11.24 0.04 7.02
C PHE A 265 12.29 -0.86 6.36
N VAL A 266 13.28 -1.29 7.13
CA VAL A 266 14.25 -2.31 6.70
C VAL A 266 13.77 -3.66 7.22
N VAL A 267 13.33 -4.54 6.30
CA VAL A 267 12.81 -5.87 6.64
C VAL A 267 13.52 -6.92 5.80
N GLY A 268 14.27 -7.79 6.44
CA GLY A 268 15.11 -8.76 5.75
C GLY A 268 16.09 -8.05 4.81
N ASP A 269 16.00 -8.34 3.52
CA ASP A 269 16.82 -7.77 2.46
C ASP A 269 16.14 -6.62 1.69
N ALA A 270 15.02 -6.08 2.22
CA ALA A 270 14.22 -5.07 1.55
C ALA A 270 14.16 -3.74 2.31
N LEU A 271 14.14 -2.63 1.57
CA LEU A 271 13.68 -1.31 2.02
C LEU A 271 12.24 -1.12 1.56
N VAL A 272 11.30 -1.04 2.50
CA VAL A 272 9.87 -0.88 2.21
C VAL A 272 9.46 0.56 2.50
N ASP A 273 9.16 1.34 1.46
CA ASP A 273 8.71 2.75 1.55
C ASP A 273 7.20 2.81 1.75
N LYS A 274 6.76 3.30 2.90
CA LYS A 274 5.35 3.19 3.31
C LYS A 274 4.61 4.50 3.33
N TYR A 275 5.20 5.53 3.91
CA TYR A 275 4.48 6.77 4.15
C TYR A 275 5.30 7.95 3.69
N VAL A 276 4.64 8.90 3.06
CA VAL A 276 5.25 10.16 2.63
C VAL A 276 4.41 11.34 3.11
N GLY A 277 5.09 12.44 3.42
CA GLY A 277 4.49 13.72 3.69
C GLY A 277 5.25 14.81 2.94
N PHE A 278 4.54 15.66 2.19
CA PHE A 278 5.15 16.72 1.38
C PHE A 278 4.45 18.05 1.62
N ALA A 279 5.23 19.13 1.71
CA ALA A 279 4.73 20.48 1.65
C ALA A 279 4.52 20.93 0.20
N TYR A 280 3.39 21.45 -0.12
CA TYR A 280 3.13 22.01 -1.44
C TYR A 280 2.97 23.54 -1.38
N PRO A 281 3.53 24.29 -2.37
CA PRO A 281 4.11 23.82 -3.65
C PRO A 281 5.58 23.38 -3.57
N GLU A 282 6.29 23.57 -2.46
CA GLU A 282 7.76 23.46 -2.34
C GLU A 282 8.29 22.08 -2.77
N ALA A 283 7.61 21.00 -2.41
CA ALA A 283 8.01 19.65 -2.81
C ALA A 283 8.03 19.46 -4.34
N ARG A 284 7.09 20.11 -5.06
CA ARG A 284 7.08 20.09 -6.52
C ARG A 284 8.20 20.93 -7.12
N GLU A 285 8.43 22.13 -6.61
CA GLU A 285 9.49 23.03 -7.04
C GLU A 285 10.88 22.40 -6.87
N ARG A 286 11.06 21.64 -5.78
CA ARG A 286 12.30 20.90 -5.48
C ARG A 286 12.33 19.48 -6.07
N ASN A 287 11.33 19.07 -6.86
CA ASN A 287 11.23 17.71 -7.43
C ASN A 287 11.40 16.60 -6.37
N LEU A 288 10.84 16.80 -5.19
CA LEU A 288 11.16 16.01 -4.00
C LEU A 288 10.83 14.54 -4.17
N TYR A 289 9.79 14.18 -4.94
CA TYR A 289 9.45 12.80 -5.25
C TYR A 289 10.61 12.07 -5.98
N PHE A 290 11.29 12.74 -6.92
CA PHE A 290 12.43 12.18 -7.63
C PHE A 290 13.66 12.09 -6.73
N VAL A 291 13.86 13.09 -5.88
CA VAL A 291 14.98 13.13 -4.92
C VAL A 291 14.82 12.03 -3.89
N SER A 292 13.64 11.87 -3.28
CA SER A 292 13.38 10.83 -2.28
C SER A 292 13.51 9.43 -2.86
N TRP A 293 13.01 9.20 -4.08
CA TRP A 293 13.17 7.92 -4.77
C TRP A 293 14.64 7.52 -4.92
N MET A 294 15.47 8.43 -5.45
CA MET A 294 16.88 8.11 -5.67
C MET A 294 17.65 8.02 -4.36
N HIS A 295 17.27 8.80 -3.34
CA HIS A 295 17.84 8.67 -2.00
C HIS A 295 17.54 7.30 -1.38
N ASN A 296 16.31 6.79 -1.52
CA ASN A 296 15.94 5.46 -1.05
C ASN A 296 16.74 4.36 -1.77
N LEU A 297 16.96 4.48 -3.09
CA LEU A 297 17.79 3.54 -3.84
C LEU A 297 19.26 3.57 -3.37
N GLU A 298 19.84 4.75 -3.15
CA GLU A 298 21.19 4.90 -2.60
C GLU A 298 21.29 4.28 -1.20
N TYR A 299 20.35 4.60 -0.31
CA TYR A 299 20.31 4.07 1.03
C TYR A 299 20.20 2.54 1.05
N ALA A 300 19.33 1.97 0.22
CA ALA A 300 19.18 0.52 0.10
C ALA A 300 20.49 -0.14 -0.39
N ARG A 301 21.13 0.43 -1.40
CA ARG A 301 22.41 -0.04 -1.93
C ARG A 301 23.53 0.02 -0.89
N GLU A 302 23.67 1.15 -0.19
CA GLU A 302 24.71 1.35 0.82
C GLU A 302 24.59 0.38 2.00
N ARG A 303 23.38 -0.07 2.29
CA ARG A 303 23.10 -1.08 3.31
C ARG A 303 23.12 -2.51 2.80
N GLY A 304 23.46 -2.74 1.53
CA GLY A 304 23.51 -4.08 0.94
C GLY A 304 22.15 -4.75 0.83
N LEU A 305 21.05 -3.98 0.81
CA LEU A 305 19.71 -4.51 0.60
C LEU A 305 19.53 -4.94 -0.86
N ALA A 306 18.73 -5.98 -1.08
CA ALA A 306 18.51 -6.52 -2.41
C ALA A 306 17.32 -5.88 -3.14
N ARG A 307 16.41 -5.21 -2.41
CA ARG A 307 15.12 -4.75 -2.95
C ARG A 307 14.72 -3.41 -2.34
N TYR A 308 14.09 -2.58 -3.18
CA TYR A 308 13.32 -1.42 -2.75
C TYR A 308 11.86 -1.61 -3.15
N VAL A 309 10.94 -1.64 -2.18
CA VAL A 309 9.49 -1.77 -2.37
C VAL A 309 8.89 -0.38 -2.24
N ALA A 310 8.26 0.11 -3.31
CA ALA A 310 7.85 1.51 -3.45
C ALA A 310 6.33 1.74 -3.31
N GLY A 311 5.57 0.69 -2.93
CA GLY A 311 4.13 0.81 -2.69
C GLY A 311 3.27 0.84 -3.97
N TRP A 312 1.97 1.12 -3.78
CA TRP A 312 0.93 0.92 -4.78
C TRP A 312 0.68 2.11 -5.70
N THR A 313 0.51 3.31 -5.17
CA THR A 313 0.01 4.49 -5.88
C THR A 313 0.93 4.95 -7.02
N ASP A 314 0.37 5.67 -7.99
CA ASP A 314 1.09 6.32 -9.10
C ASP A 314 1.99 5.38 -9.93
N PRO A 315 1.44 4.29 -10.51
CA PRO A 315 2.25 3.31 -11.23
C PRO A 315 2.99 3.92 -12.43
N GLU A 316 2.43 4.93 -13.08
CA GLU A 316 3.04 5.59 -14.25
C GLU A 316 4.36 6.26 -13.91
N ILE A 317 4.41 7.06 -12.85
CA ILE A 317 5.64 7.74 -12.44
C ILE A 317 6.68 6.73 -11.93
N LYS A 318 6.26 5.65 -11.24
CA LYS A 318 7.15 4.59 -10.80
C LYS A 318 7.73 3.79 -11.97
N ALA A 319 6.92 3.50 -12.98
CA ALA A 319 7.41 2.91 -14.25
C ALA A 319 8.37 3.85 -14.98
N TYR A 320 8.07 5.15 -15.00
CA TYR A 320 8.97 6.16 -15.54
C TYR A 320 10.33 6.17 -14.81
N LEU A 321 10.32 5.96 -13.50
CA LEU A 321 11.52 5.85 -12.67
C LEU A 321 12.22 4.48 -12.79
N GLY A 322 11.66 3.50 -13.49
CA GLY A 322 12.29 2.21 -13.76
C GLY A 322 11.83 1.07 -12.84
N ALA A 323 10.74 1.24 -12.09
CA ALA A 323 10.19 0.16 -11.26
C ALA A 323 9.69 -1.01 -12.10
N ARG A 324 9.75 -2.21 -11.47
CA ARG A 324 9.04 -3.42 -11.87
C ARG A 324 7.76 -3.53 -11.07
N PHE A 325 6.82 -4.34 -11.52
CA PHE A 325 5.53 -4.51 -10.86
C PHE A 325 5.25 -5.97 -10.54
N THR A 326 4.58 -6.19 -9.42
CA THR A 326 3.92 -7.43 -9.06
C THR A 326 2.45 -7.13 -8.78
N PHE A 327 1.58 -8.11 -8.91
CA PHE A 327 0.13 -7.90 -8.92
C PHE A 327 -0.53 -8.64 -7.79
N THR A 328 -1.70 -8.16 -7.37
CA THR A 328 -2.54 -8.82 -6.38
C THR A 328 -3.92 -9.13 -6.94
N ARG A 329 -4.70 -9.85 -6.14
CA ARG A 329 -6.14 -10.07 -6.33
C ARG A 329 -6.89 -9.74 -5.07
N HIS A 330 -8.12 -9.27 -5.26
CA HIS A 330 -9.11 -9.21 -4.20
C HIS A 330 -10.10 -10.35 -4.36
N ALA A 331 -10.36 -11.12 -3.29
CA ALA A 331 -11.47 -12.05 -3.28
C ALA A 331 -12.70 -11.34 -2.69
N VAL A 332 -13.71 -11.09 -3.51
CA VAL A 332 -14.89 -10.30 -3.17
C VAL A 332 -16.12 -11.19 -3.09
N ARG A 333 -16.83 -11.17 -1.96
CA ARG A 333 -18.08 -11.90 -1.76
C ARG A 333 -19.21 -10.96 -1.35
N PRO A 334 -20.03 -10.50 -2.30
CA PRO A 334 -21.29 -9.83 -1.97
C PRO A 334 -22.24 -10.78 -1.23
N ARG A 335 -22.97 -10.27 -0.23
CA ARG A 335 -24.05 -11.02 0.44
C ARG A 335 -25.16 -11.36 -0.56
N SER A 336 -25.52 -10.44 -1.43
CA SER A 336 -26.52 -10.65 -2.49
C SER A 336 -26.02 -11.63 -3.56
N ARG A 337 -26.79 -12.70 -3.82
CA ARG A 337 -26.50 -13.67 -4.89
C ARG A 337 -26.58 -13.03 -6.28
N VAL A 338 -27.52 -12.09 -6.47
CA VAL A 338 -27.69 -11.36 -7.75
C VAL A 338 -26.47 -10.49 -8.02
N LEU A 339 -26.03 -9.72 -7.01
CA LEU A 339 -24.85 -8.87 -7.16
C LEU A 339 -23.59 -9.70 -7.40
N ARG A 340 -23.49 -10.89 -6.78
CA ARG A 340 -22.37 -11.81 -7.03
C ARG A 340 -22.36 -12.34 -8.46
N ALA A 341 -23.53 -12.69 -9.02
CA ALA A 341 -23.63 -13.11 -10.41
C ALA A 341 -23.28 -11.98 -11.39
N ALA A 342 -23.74 -10.76 -11.10
CA ALA A 342 -23.38 -9.57 -11.87
C ALA A 342 -21.88 -9.30 -11.81
N LEU A 343 -21.27 -9.35 -10.63
CA LEU A 343 -19.83 -9.11 -10.44
C LEU A 343 -18.96 -10.15 -11.20
N ARG A 344 -19.40 -11.41 -11.25
CA ARG A 344 -18.70 -12.45 -12.04
C ARG A 344 -18.73 -12.15 -13.54
N ARG A 345 -19.80 -11.54 -14.05
CA ARG A 345 -19.90 -11.17 -15.49
C ARG A 345 -19.10 -9.92 -15.83
N LEU A 346 -19.01 -9.00 -14.87
CA LEU A 346 -18.34 -7.71 -15.07
C LEU A 346 -16.86 -7.74 -14.61
N GLY A 347 -16.43 -8.79 -13.90
CA GLY A 347 -15.10 -8.86 -13.30
C GLY A 347 -13.95 -8.65 -14.28
N ALA A 348 -14.10 -9.14 -15.50
CA ALA A 348 -13.10 -8.96 -16.55
C ALA A 348 -12.89 -7.49 -17.00
N HIS A 349 -13.78 -6.57 -16.61
CA HIS A 349 -13.67 -5.15 -16.95
C HIS A 349 -12.90 -4.32 -15.90
N PHE A 350 -12.47 -4.97 -14.80
CA PHE A 350 -11.73 -4.31 -13.70
C PHE A 350 -10.20 -4.52 -13.79
N GLU A 351 -9.68 -4.95 -14.93
CA GLU A 351 -8.25 -5.28 -15.12
C GLU A 351 -7.41 -4.06 -15.55
N SER A 352 -7.45 -2.93 -14.85
CA SER A 352 -6.77 -1.73 -15.33
C SER A 352 -5.24 -1.76 -15.19
N ASP A 353 -4.71 -2.11 -14.01
CA ASP A 353 -3.28 -1.94 -13.72
C ASP A 353 -2.39 -2.96 -14.44
N ARG A 354 -2.81 -4.22 -14.52
CA ARG A 354 -2.05 -5.25 -15.24
C ARG A 354 -2.00 -4.98 -16.74
N ALA A 355 -3.16 -4.72 -17.35
CA ALA A 355 -3.24 -4.40 -18.77
C ALA A 355 -2.47 -3.12 -19.14
N TRP A 356 -2.47 -2.14 -18.22
CA TRP A 356 -1.64 -0.95 -18.35
C TRP A 356 -0.15 -1.30 -18.29
N ALA A 357 0.30 -2.07 -17.28
CA ALA A 357 1.70 -2.44 -17.11
C ALA A 357 2.25 -3.26 -18.28
N GLU A 358 1.45 -4.18 -18.83
CA GLU A 358 1.80 -4.97 -20.02
C GLU A 358 1.97 -4.09 -21.27
N ARG A 359 1.06 -3.13 -21.49
CA ARG A 359 1.17 -2.16 -22.59
C ARG A 359 2.39 -1.25 -22.44
N ASP A 360 2.65 -0.76 -21.22
CA ASP A 360 3.81 0.10 -20.95
C ASP A 360 5.13 -0.68 -21.15
N ALA A 361 5.18 -1.95 -20.74
CA ALA A 361 6.34 -2.80 -20.98
C ALA A 361 6.58 -3.07 -22.48
N ALA A 362 5.51 -3.29 -23.26
CA ALA A 362 5.60 -3.48 -24.70
C ALA A 362 6.09 -2.20 -25.42
N ASN A 363 5.58 -1.03 -25.02
CA ASN A 363 6.00 0.26 -25.57
C ASN A 363 7.49 0.55 -25.27
N ARG A 364 7.96 0.24 -24.05
CA ARG A 364 9.37 0.40 -23.67
C ARG A 364 10.29 -0.49 -24.47
N SER A 365 9.88 -1.74 -24.74
CA SER A 365 10.65 -2.65 -25.58
C SER A 365 10.78 -2.15 -27.01
N ALA A 366 9.72 -1.54 -27.55
CA ALA A 366 9.74 -0.94 -28.89
C ALA A 366 10.60 0.33 -28.99
N GLU A 367 10.68 1.13 -27.90
CA GLU A 367 11.57 2.30 -27.82
C GLU A 367 13.06 1.94 -27.74
N HIS A 368 13.42 0.81 -27.13
CA HIS A 368 14.81 0.33 -27.06
C HIS A 368 15.28 -0.34 -28.35
N ALA A 369 14.35 -0.77 -29.20
CA ALA A 369 14.65 -1.37 -30.50
C ALA A 369 14.84 -0.34 -31.64
N ARG A 370 14.57 0.93 -31.39
CA ARG A 370 14.79 2.07 -32.31
C ARG A 370 16.02 2.86 -31.93
#